data_eeb3e1aa143f47d45330a977fcb88571
#
_entry.id   eeb3e1aa143f47d45330a977fcb88571
#
_cell.length_a   1.000
_cell.length_b   1.000
_cell.length_c   1.000
_cell.angle_alpha   90.00
_cell.angle_beta   90.00
_cell.angle_gamma   90.00
#
_symmetry.space_group_name_H-M   'P 1'
#
loop_
_entity.id
_entity.type
_entity.pdbx_description
1 polymer ?
#
loop_
_entity_poly.entity_id
_entity_poly.type
_entity_poly.pdbx_seq_one_letter_code
_entity_poly.pdbx_strand_id
1 'polypeptide(L)'
;MSGKEGSAMKEPSLKEKVRNAILEGIFSGEYQPGDILNEKSLIEKYECSKSPVREALMTLCNERVLRNMPRYGYEVTRLTMDDINEMLEFRLYLEHGIVSRVIKSLTEPQIAALEPLNELCLRDDLPPRKHWECNMDFHKALLRLGRNAYADEQLSSCMSRMSRAYAQFRWGMDSGVLHVSDDCKHHKDILKALRAHDADALFEALDKGSIIYFGALK
;
A
#
# COMPACT_ATOMS: atom_id res chain seq x y z
N MET A 1 -24.37 34.23 7.37
CA MET A 1 -24.66 33.03 8.19
C MET A 1 -24.11 31.85 7.42
N SER A 2 -22.93 31.44 7.79
CA SER A 2 -22.18 30.39 7.07
C SER A 2 -22.29 29.11 7.88
N GLY A 3 -23.03 28.11 7.37
CA GLY A 3 -23.12 26.79 7.94
C GLY A 3 -21.86 25.98 7.58
N LYS A 4 -21.00 25.74 8.54
CA LYS A 4 -19.96 24.72 8.46
C LYS A 4 -20.63 23.37 8.69
N GLU A 5 -20.93 22.64 7.63
CA GLU A 5 -21.22 21.21 7.73
C GLU A 5 -19.91 20.48 8.02
N GLY A 6 -19.71 20.13 9.29
CA GLY A 6 -18.67 19.18 9.69
C GLY A 6 -19.06 17.81 9.18
N SER A 7 -18.29 17.26 8.24
CA SER A 7 -18.38 15.86 7.84
C SER A 7 -18.04 14.99 9.06
N ALA A 8 -19.05 14.56 9.79
CA ALA A 8 -18.91 13.56 10.83
C ALA A 8 -18.43 12.27 10.16
N MET A 9 -17.22 11.81 10.48
CA MET A 9 -16.73 10.49 10.03
C MET A 9 -17.72 9.45 10.52
N LYS A 10 -18.39 8.79 9.59
CA LYS A 10 -19.37 7.74 9.86
C LYS A 10 -18.64 6.58 10.56
N GLU A 11 -19.13 6.16 11.72
CA GLU A 11 -18.57 4.98 12.40
C GLU A 11 -18.54 3.79 11.44
N PRO A 12 -17.43 3.02 11.42
CA PRO A 12 -17.32 1.84 10.56
C PRO A 12 -18.39 0.80 10.93
N SER A 13 -19.02 0.25 9.91
CA SER A 13 -19.99 -0.83 10.05
C SER A 13 -19.34 -2.07 10.69
N LEU A 14 -20.15 -2.99 11.24
CA LEU A 14 -19.65 -4.26 11.78
C LEU A 14 -18.85 -5.06 10.75
N LYS A 15 -19.29 -5.06 9.48
CA LYS A 15 -18.55 -5.64 8.36
C LYS A 15 -17.14 -5.03 8.23
N GLU A 16 -17.05 -3.70 8.25
CA GLU A 16 -15.77 -3.00 8.15
C GLU A 16 -14.88 -3.23 9.37
N LYS A 17 -15.46 -3.26 10.58
CA LYS A 17 -14.73 -3.60 11.80
C LYS A 17 -14.12 -5.00 11.73
N VAL A 18 -14.89 -6.01 11.31
CA VAL A 18 -14.41 -7.40 11.14
C VAL A 18 -13.35 -7.49 10.03
N ARG A 19 -13.60 -6.84 8.86
CA ARG A 19 -12.63 -6.79 7.77
C ARG A 19 -11.29 -6.21 8.23
N ASN A 20 -11.34 -5.07 8.92
CA ASN A 20 -10.13 -4.39 9.40
C ASN A 20 -9.41 -5.20 10.48
N ALA A 21 -10.14 -5.89 11.37
CA ALA A 21 -9.56 -6.75 12.38
C ALA A 21 -8.86 -7.98 11.77
N ILE A 22 -9.42 -8.59 10.71
CA ILE A 22 -8.76 -9.67 9.98
C ILE A 22 -7.48 -9.16 9.28
N LEU A 23 -7.55 -8.00 8.63
CA LEU A 23 -6.37 -7.38 8.02
C LEU A 23 -5.27 -7.10 9.05
N GLU A 24 -5.63 -6.56 10.21
CA GLU A 24 -4.69 -6.31 11.29
C GLU A 24 -4.07 -7.62 11.80
N GLY A 25 -4.85 -8.68 11.93
CA GLY A 25 -4.36 -10.02 12.27
C GLY A 25 -3.34 -10.56 11.23
N ILE A 26 -3.56 -10.26 9.94
CA ILE A 26 -2.59 -10.61 8.89
C ILE A 26 -1.32 -9.74 9.04
N PHE A 27 -1.44 -8.45 9.27
CA PHE A 27 -0.29 -7.56 9.45
C PHE A 27 0.51 -7.82 10.71
N SER A 28 -0.13 -8.25 11.79
CA SER A 28 0.53 -8.61 13.06
C SER A 28 1.15 -10.02 13.06
N GLY A 29 0.85 -10.85 12.06
CA GLY A 29 1.32 -12.23 11.99
C GLY A 29 0.44 -13.23 12.75
N GLU A 30 -0.69 -12.80 13.29
CA GLU A 30 -1.67 -13.70 13.90
C GLU A 30 -2.27 -14.67 12.86
N TYR A 31 -2.49 -14.18 11.63
CA TYR A 31 -2.89 -14.99 10.48
C TYR A 31 -1.78 -14.99 9.45
N GLN A 32 -1.16 -16.14 9.24
CA GLN A 32 -0.03 -16.30 8.31
C GLN A 32 -0.50 -16.75 6.92
N PRO A 33 0.27 -16.48 5.86
CA PRO A 33 -0.03 -16.97 4.52
C PRO A 33 -0.19 -18.50 4.48
N GLY A 34 -1.35 -18.95 4.01
CA GLY A 34 -1.75 -20.36 3.99
C GLY A 34 -2.66 -20.78 5.13
N ASP A 35 -2.85 -19.96 6.18
CA ASP A 35 -3.80 -20.26 7.24
C ASP A 35 -5.24 -20.26 6.71
N ILE A 36 -6.05 -21.17 7.24
CA ILE A 36 -7.47 -21.30 6.91
C ILE A 36 -8.32 -20.65 8.00
N LEU A 37 -8.95 -19.54 7.66
CA LEU A 37 -9.91 -18.85 8.53
C LEU A 37 -11.28 -19.49 8.42
N ASN A 38 -11.89 -19.83 9.56
CA ASN A 38 -13.22 -20.44 9.63
C ASN A 38 -14.27 -19.42 10.08
N GLU A 39 -15.42 -19.36 9.38
CA GLU A 39 -16.52 -18.44 9.73
C GLU A 39 -16.94 -18.56 11.21
N LYS A 40 -17.07 -19.80 11.72
CA LYS A 40 -17.55 -20.04 13.09
C LYS A 40 -16.57 -19.46 14.12
N SER A 41 -15.27 -19.71 13.97
CA SER A 41 -14.25 -19.19 14.87
C SER A 41 -14.19 -17.67 14.86
N LEU A 42 -14.38 -17.03 13.69
CA LEU A 42 -14.41 -15.58 13.57
C LEU A 42 -15.66 -14.95 14.19
N ILE A 43 -16.83 -15.62 14.07
CA ILE A 43 -18.07 -15.22 14.75
C ILE A 43 -17.86 -15.19 16.26
N GLU A 44 -17.28 -16.25 16.82
CA GLU A 44 -16.96 -16.37 18.24
C GLU A 44 -15.94 -15.31 18.67
N LYS A 45 -14.85 -15.15 17.91
CA LYS A 45 -13.78 -14.20 18.22
C LYS A 45 -14.22 -12.74 18.20
N TYR A 46 -15.03 -12.35 17.22
CA TYR A 46 -15.47 -10.97 17.06
C TYR A 46 -16.84 -10.67 17.66
N GLU A 47 -17.44 -11.64 18.36
CA GLU A 47 -18.71 -11.52 19.07
C GLU A 47 -19.82 -10.90 18.19
N CYS A 48 -19.91 -11.31 16.93
CA CYS A 48 -20.86 -10.76 15.98
C CYS A 48 -21.65 -11.85 15.25
N SER A 49 -22.72 -11.45 14.56
CA SER A 49 -23.56 -12.40 13.80
C SER A 49 -22.85 -12.88 12.53
N LYS A 50 -23.38 -13.92 11.91
CA LYS A 50 -22.83 -14.55 10.72
C LYS A 50 -22.74 -13.61 9.50
N SER A 51 -23.73 -12.72 9.31
CA SER A 51 -23.79 -11.86 8.11
C SER A 51 -22.58 -10.93 7.96
N PRO A 52 -22.23 -10.07 8.95
CA PRO A 52 -21.07 -9.18 8.84
C PRO A 52 -19.73 -9.93 8.68
N VAL A 53 -19.57 -11.11 9.30
CA VAL A 53 -18.37 -11.93 9.13
C VAL A 53 -18.27 -12.42 7.69
N ARG A 54 -19.36 -13.01 7.16
CA ARG A 54 -19.37 -13.54 5.80
C ARG A 54 -19.16 -12.44 4.75
N GLU A 55 -19.80 -11.29 4.93
CA GLU A 55 -19.63 -10.13 4.04
C GLU A 55 -18.19 -9.59 4.08
N ALA A 56 -17.56 -9.54 5.26
CA ALA A 56 -16.17 -9.16 5.42
C ALA A 56 -15.23 -10.15 4.69
N LEU A 57 -15.43 -11.45 4.88
CA LEU A 57 -14.66 -12.50 4.21
C LEU A 57 -14.81 -12.46 2.68
N MET A 58 -16.03 -12.25 2.18
CA MET A 58 -16.26 -12.08 0.74
C MET A 58 -15.57 -10.83 0.19
N THR A 59 -15.60 -9.73 0.93
CA THR A 59 -14.88 -8.50 0.56
C THR A 59 -13.38 -8.76 0.48
N LEU A 60 -12.81 -9.44 1.48
CA LEU A 60 -11.39 -9.81 1.49
C LEU A 60 -11.02 -10.79 0.36
N CYS A 61 -11.94 -11.66 -0.06
CA CYS A 61 -11.74 -12.50 -1.24
C CYS A 61 -11.70 -11.66 -2.53
N ASN A 62 -12.62 -10.70 -2.69
CA ASN A 62 -12.63 -9.80 -3.84
C ASN A 62 -11.36 -8.93 -3.89
N GLU A 63 -10.82 -8.55 -2.75
CA GLU A 63 -9.54 -7.84 -2.60
C GLU A 63 -8.31 -8.76 -2.75
N ARG A 64 -8.51 -10.05 -3.03
CA ARG A 64 -7.46 -11.07 -3.12
C ARG A 64 -6.57 -11.14 -1.87
N VAL A 65 -7.14 -10.81 -0.71
CA VAL A 65 -6.52 -11.01 0.61
C VAL A 65 -6.68 -12.46 1.03
N LEU A 66 -7.88 -12.98 0.80
CA LEU A 66 -8.25 -14.35 1.09
C LEU A 66 -8.65 -15.08 -0.21
N ARG A 67 -8.55 -16.39 -0.18
CA ARG A 67 -9.08 -17.30 -1.20
C ARG A 67 -10.16 -18.18 -0.57
N ASN A 68 -11.35 -18.19 -1.16
CA ASN A 68 -12.41 -19.08 -0.70
C ASN A 68 -12.05 -20.54 -1.04
N MET A 69 -12.00 -21.39 -0.03
CA MET A 69 -11.73 -22.82 -0.11
C MET A 69 -13.02 -23.58 0.22
N PRO A 70 -13.79 -24.02 -0.79
CA PRO A 70 -15.10 -24.66 -0.55
C PRO A 70 -15.01 -25.80 0.48
N ARG A 71 -15.87 -25.80 1.48
CA ARG A 71 -15.92 -26.73 2.61
C ARG A 71 -14.83 -26.58 3.67
N TYR A 72 -13.75 -25.86 3.40
CA TYR A 72 -12.62 -25.69 4.35
C TYR A 72 -12.62 -24.33 5.04
N GLY A 73 -13.00 -23.25 4.34
CA GLY A 73 -12.97 -21.90 4.85
C GLY A 73 -12.33 -20.91 3.90
N TYR A 74 -11.55 -19.99 4.43
CA TYR A 74 -10.93 -18.90 3.68
C TYR A 74 -9.43 -18.89 3.94
N GLU A 75 -8.63 -19.19 2.92
CA GLU A 75 -7.17 -19.24 3.03
C GLU A 75 -6.56 -17.84 2.88
N VAL A 76 -5.63 -17.50 3.76
CA VAL A 76 -4.82 -16.28 3.64
C VAL A 76 -3.90 -16.41 2.43
N THR A 77 -4.06 -15.52 1.45
CA THR A 77 -3.31 -15.58 0.19
C THR A 77 -1.82 -15.36 0.44
N ARG A 78 -0.99 -16.29 -0.03
CA ARG A 78 0.47 -16.13 -0.09
C ARG A 78 0.83 -15.28 -1.30
N LEU A 79 1.71 -14.30 -1.12
CA LEU A 79 2.31 -13.53 -2.20
C LEU A 79 3.73 -14.07 -2.47
N THR A 80 4.06 -14.20 -3.74
CA THR A 80 5.38 -14.65 -4.21
C THR A 80 6.27 -13.46 -4.55
N MET A 81 7.57 -13.71 -4.77
CA MET A 81 8.48 -12.67 -5.27
C MET A 81 8.08 -12.18 -6.65
N ASP A 82 7.57 -13.07 -7.50
CA ASP A 82 7.09 -12.70 -8.83
C ASP A 82 5.88 -11.76 -8.73
N ASP A 83 4.90 -12.05 -7.85
CA ASP A 83 3.78 -11.14 -7.59
C ASP A 83 4.26 -9.73 -7.19
N ILE A 84 5.33 -9.65 -6.39
CA ILE A 84 5.89 -8.37 -5.91
C ILE A 84 6.57 -7.63 -7.06
N ASN A 85 7.38 -8.33 -7.85
CA ASN A 85 8.06 -7.75 -9.00
C ASN A 85 7.06 -7.20 -10.02
N GLU A 86 6.00 -7.97 -10.32
CA GLU A 86 4.91 -7.52 -11.19
C GLU A 86 4.19 -6.27 -10.64
N MET A 87 3.97 -6.20 -9.33
CA MET A 87 3.36 -5.02 -8.69
C MET A 87 4.28 -3.79 -8.72
N LEU A 88 5.60 -3.97 -8.57
CA LEU A 88 6.58 -2.89 -8.68
C LEU A 88 6.68 -2.37 -10.11
N GLU A 89 6.71 -3.27 -11.08
CA GLU A 89 6.71 -2.93 -12.50
C GLU A 89 5.43 -2.17 -12.89
N PHE A 90 4.27 -2.65 -12.44
CA PHE A 90 3.00 -1.95 -12.63
C PHE A 90 3.05 -0.53 -12.04
N ARG A 91 3.54 -0.36 -10.81
CA ARG A 91 3.70 0.95 -10.18
C ARG A 91 4.59 1.86 -11.01
N LEU A 92 5.78 1.38 -11.39
CA LEU A 92 6.75 2.14 -12.18
C LEU A 92 6.13 2.69 -13.46
N TYR A 93 5.53 1.83 -14.27
CA TYR A 93 4.95 2.25 -15.55
C TYR A 93 3.72 3.14 -15.38
N LEU A 94 2.90 2.88 -14.35
CA LEU A 94 1.72 3.70 -14.08
C LEU A 94 2.13 5.12 -13.65
N GLU A 95 3.04 5.25 -12.70
CA GLU A 95 3.51 6.54 -12.20
C GLU A 95 4.24 7.32 -13.29
N HIS A 96 5.19 6.69 -13.98
CA HIS A 96 5.89 7.34 -15.08
C HIS A 96 4.93 7.77 -16.18
N GLY A 97 4.08 6.87 -16.68
CA GLY A 97 3.16 7.16 -17.77
C GLY A 97 2.15 8.27 -17.47
N ILE A 98 1.68 8.36 -16.21
CA ILE A 98 0.73 9.39 -15.80
C ILE A 98 1.42 10.73 -15.53
N VAL A 99 2.53 10.73 -14.79
CA VAL A 99 3.19 11.97 -14.37
C VAL A 99 3.94 12.62 -15.54
N SER A 100 4.57 11.86 -16.43
CA SER A 100 5.27 12.39 -17.60
C SER A 100 4.37 13.21 -18.53
N ARG A 101 3.09 12.88 -18.61
CA ARG A 101 2.11 13.63 -19.39
C ARG A 101 1.91 15.06 -18.92
N VAL A 102 2.07 15.31 -17.64
CA VAL A 102 1.85 16.61 -16.99
C VAL A 102 3.13 17.28 -16.52
N ILE A 103 4.26 16.59 -16.58
CA ILE A 103 5.54 17.02 -15.99
C ILE A 103 5.94 18.43 -16.42
N LYS A 104 5.74 18.79 -17.71
CA LYS A 104 6.07 20.12 -18.24
C LYS A 104 5.16 21.24 -17.76
N SER A 105 3.99 20.91 -17.21
CA SER A 105 3.00 21.86 -16.72
C SER A 105 2.93 21.93 -15.19
N LEU A 106 3.72 21.11 -14.49
CA LEU A 106 3.79 21.13 -13.04
C LEU A 106 4.35 22.45 -12.54
N THR A 107 3.75 22.98 -11.50
CA THR A 107 4.19 24.19 -10.82
C THR A 107 4.97 23.86 -9.56
N GLU A 108 5.89 24.77 -9.13
CA GLU A 108 6.64 24.55 -7.90
C GLU A 108 5.75 24.30 -6.67
N PRO A 109 4.61 24.98 -6.44
CA PRO A 109 3.73 24.63 -5.33
C PRO A 109 3.19 23.19 -5.37
N GLN A 110 2.93 22.64 -6.57
CA GLN A 110 2.48 21.24 -6.70
C GLN A 110 3.60 20.27 -6.36
N ILE A 111 4.82 20.55 -6.76
CA ILE A 111 5.99 19.71 -6.47
C ILE A 111 6.37 19.83 -4.99
N ALA A 112 6.40 21.04 -4.44
CA ALA A 112 6.71 21.30 -3.04
C ALA A 112 5.71 20.62 -2.08
N ALA A 113 4.47 20.39 -2.50
CA ALA A 113 3.48 19.64 -1.71
C ALA A 113 3.87 18.18 -1.42
N LEU A 114 4.82 17.60 -2.17
CA LEU A 114 5.38 16.27 -1.94
C LEU A 114 6.51 16.26 -0.89
N GLU A 115 7.14 17.39 -0.62
CA GLU A 115 8.31 17.46 0.28
C GLU A 115 8.00 17.01 1.71
N PRO A 116 6.89 17.44 2.36
CA PRO A 116 6.57 16.97 3.71
C PRO A 116 6.40 15.45 3.79
N LEU A 117 5.88 14.83 2.71
CA LEU A 117 5.74 13.37 2.64
C LEU A 117 7.11 12.69 2.53
N ASN A 118 8.02 13.26 1.71
CA ASN A 118 9.38 12.77 1.62
C ASN A 118 10.15 12.94 2.94
N GLU A 119 10.03 14.09 3.61
CA GLU A 119 10.65 14.33 4.92
C GLU A 119 10.18 13.32 5.96
N LEU A 120 8.88 13.02 5.97
CA LEU A 120 8.32 12.01 6.86
C LEU A 120 8.91 10.61 6.57
N CYS A 121 9.10 10.26 5.30
CA CYS A 121 9.72 9.00 4.89
C CYS A 121 11.19 8.87 5.33
N LEU A 122 11.91 9.98 5.52
CA LEU A 122 13.33 9.98 5.89
C LEU A 122 13.56 9.93 7.42
N ARG A 123 12.51 9.83 8.22
CA ARG A 123 12.63 9.76 9.68
C ARG A 123 13.04 8.37 10.12
N ASP A 124 14.15 8.27 10.86
CA ASP A 124 14.67 7.00 11.38
C ASP A 124 13.94 6.49 12.63
N ASP A 125 13.11 7.34 13.26
CA ASP A 125 12.38 7.01 14.50
C ASP A 125 11.01 6.37 14.25
N LEU A 126 10.60 6.19 13.00
CA LEU A 126 9.31 5.60 12.66
C LEU A 126 9.36 4.06 12.76
N PRO A 127 8.29 3.44 13.30
CA PRO A 127 8.12 2.01 13.16
C PRO A 127 8.11 1.61 11.67
N PRO A 128 8.67 0.45 11.29
CA PRO A 128 8.79 0.03 9.90
C PRO A 128 7.49 0.04 9.10
N ARG A 129 6.37 -0.34 9.73
CA ARG A 129 5.04 -0.25 9.08
C ARG A 129 4.68 1.20 8.75
N LYS A 130 4.94 2.12 9.68
CA LYS A 130 4.63 3.54 9.49
C LYS A 130 5.50 4.16 8.39
N HIS A 131 6.76 3.77 8.36
CA HIS A 131 7.68 4.17 7.31
C HIS A 131 7.19 3.71 5.92
N TRP A 132 6.75 2.45 5.82
CA TRP A 132 6.14 1.92 4.60
C TRP A 132 4.88 2.70 4.19
N GLU A 133 3.99 3.02 5.14
CA GLU A 133 2.80 3.84 4.89
C GLU A 133 3.17 5.22 4.34
N CYS A 134 4.18 5.88 4.89
CA CYS A 134 4.69 7.17 4.40
C CYS A 134 5.21 7.07 2.96
N ASN A 135 5.99 6.04 2.65
CA ASN A 135 6.45 5.77 1.29
C ASN A 135 5.28 5.61 0.31
N MET A 136 4.28 4.82 0.67
CA MET A 136 3.08 4.66 -0.15
C MET A 136 2.32 5.98 -0.36
N ASP A 137 2.21 6.80 0.68
CA ASP A 137 1.51 8.09 0.59
C ASP A 137 2.26 9.07 -0.34
N PHE A 138 3.60 9.05 -0.34
CA PHE A 138 4.40 9.81 -1.30
C PHE A 138 4.09 9.40 -2.75
N HIS A 139 4.13 8.12 -3.07
CA HIS A 139 3.86 7.61 -4.42
C HIS A 139 2.42 7.87 -4.88
N LYS A 140 1.43 7.75 -3.99
CA LYS A 140 0.04 8.13 -4.30
C LYS A 140 -0.08 9.62 -4.58
N ALA A 141 0.58 10.47 -3.78
CA ALA A 141 0.56 11.91 -3.99
C ALA A 141 1.25 12.28 -5.30
N LEU A 142 2.36 11.63 -5.66
CA LEU A 142 3.03 11.78 -6.95
C LEU A 142 2.08 11.46 -8.11
N LEU A 143 1.41 10.31 -8.09
CA LEU A 143 0.48 9.90 -9.15
C LEU A 143 -0.68 10.89 -9.30
N ARG A 144 -1.19 11.43 -8.19
CA ARG A 144 -2.30 12.40 -8.15
C ARG A 144 -2.00 13.71 -8.87
N LEU A 145 -0.72 14.06 -9.07
CA LEU A 145 -0.34 15.18 -9.93
C LEU A 145 -0.91 15.02 -11.35
N GLY A 146 -1.03 13.80 -11.84
CA GLY A 146 -1.58 13.47 -13.14
C GLY A 146 -3.11 13.51 -13.24
N ARG A 147 -3.84 13.76 -12.14
CA ARG A 147 -5.30 13.91 -12.06
C ARG A 147 -6.09 12.79 -12.77
N ASN A 148 -5.66 11.56 -12.59
CA ASN A 148 -6.34 10.38 -13.13
C ASN A 148 -6.90 9.54 -11.97
N ALA A 149 -8.20 9.72 -11.68
CA ALA A 149 -8.87 9.05 -10.56
C ALA A 149 -8.85 7.52 -10.69
N TYR A 150 -8.99 6.98 -11.90
CA TYR A 150 -8.93 5.55 -12.12
C TYR A 150 -7.53 4.99 -11.83
N ALA A 151 -6.48 5.70 -12.27
CA ALA A 151 -5.10 5.31 -11.97
C ALA A 151 -4.80 5.37 -10.45
N ASP A 152 -5.33 6.38 -9.73
CA ASP A 152 -5.18 6.48 -8.26
C ASP A 152 -5.85 5.29 -7.55
N GLU A 153 -7.02 4.84 -8.00
CA GLU A 153 -7.71 3.67 -7.49
C GLU A 153 -6.88 2.39 -7.73
N GLN A 154 -6.36 2.20 -8.95
CA GLN A 154 -5.55 1.03 -9.29
C GLN A 154 -4.23 1.00 -8.53
N LEU A 155 -3.55 2.13 -8.40
CA LEU A 155 -2.33 2.23 -7.59
C LEU A 155 -2.63 1.94 -6.11
N SER A 156 -3.71 2.48 -5.57
CA SER A 156 -4.10 2.24 -4.17
C SER A 156 -4.36 0.76 -3.88
N SER A 157 -5.01 0.06 -4.82
CA SER A 157 -5.22 -1.40 -4.74
C SER A 157 -3.89 -2.16 -4.80
N CYS A 158 -3.00 -1.80 -5.73
CA CYS A 158 -1.66 -2.37 -5.86
C CYS A 158 -0.85 -2.18 -4.57
N MET A 159 -0.80 -0.95 -4.04
CA MET A 159 -0.07 -0.61 -2.82
C MET A 159 -0.60 -1.35 -1.58
N SER A 160 -1.91 -1.58 -1.50
CA SER A 160 -2.51 -2.39 -0.43
C SER A 160 -2.02 -3.85 -0.48
N ARG A 161 -1.86 -4.42 -1.68
CA ARG A 161 -1.28 -5.76 -1.86
C ARG A 161 0.21 -5.78 -1.50
N MET A 162 0.97 -4.77 -1.93
CA MET A 162 2.39 -4.64 -1.59
C MET A 162 2.61 -4.52 -0.08
N SER A 163 1.74 -3.81 0.65
CA SER A 163 1.79 -3.73 2.12
C SER A 163 1.70 -5.11 2.77
N ARG A 164 0.84 -5.99 2.26
CA ARG A 164 0.71 -7.37 2.77
C ARG A 164 1.93 -8.21 2.43
N ALA A 165 2.49 -8.05 1.24
CA ALA A 165 3.73 -8.70 0.86
C ALA A 165 4.87 -8.28 1.79
N TYR A 166 5.00 -6.99 2.06
CA TYR A 166 5.97 -6.47 3.02
C TYR A 166 5.81 -7.09 4.40
N ALA A 167 4.59 -7.15 4.93
CA ALA A 167 4.32 -7.80 6.20
C ALA A 167 4.72 -9.29 6.17
N GLN A 168 4.30 -10.03 5.13
CA GLN A 168 4.60 -11.46 4.95
C GLN A 168 6.10 -11.76 4.95
N PHE A 169 6.90 -10.96 4.24
CA PHE A 169 8.35 -11.21 4.15
C PHE A 169 9.08 -10.79 5.43
N ARG A 170 8.59 -9.78 6.13
CA ARG A 170 9.20 -9.31 7.36
C ARG A 170 9.12 -10.33 8.49
N TRP A 171 8.07 -11.15 8.59
CA TRP A 171 7.94 -12.15 9.65
C TRP A 171 8.91 -13.34 9.49
N GLY A 172 9.45 -13.54 8.29
CA GLY A 172 10.44 -14.59 8.00
C GLY A 172 11.89 -14.13 8.14
N MET A 173 12.14 -12.86 8.48
CA MET A 173 13.49 -12.30 8.53
C MET A 173 13.82 -11.78 9.92
N ASP A 174 14.95 -12.25 10.47
CA ASP A 174 15.59 -11.62 11.62
C ASP A 174 15.90 -10.15 11.28
N SER A 175 15.61 -9.25 12.18
CA SER A 175 15.38 -7.80 12.05
C SER A 175 16.52 -6.94 11.47
N GLY A 176 17.44 -7.49 10.68
CA GLY A 176 18.65 -6.80 10.22
C GLY A 176 18.75 -6.46 8.72
N VAL A 177 17.87 -6.97 7.86
CA VAL A 177 18.15 -7.00 6.41
C VAL A 177 17.37 -5.97 5.58
N LEU A 178 16.26 -5.42 6.06
CA LEU A 178 15.51 -4.39 5.34
C LEU A 178 15.56 -3.06 6.11
N HIS A 179 16.54 -2.22 5.80
CA HIS A 179 16.49 -0.81 6.15
C HIS A 179 15.48 -0.11 5.25
N VAL A 180 14.30 0.13 5.78
CA VAL A 180 13.18 0.81 5.09
C VAL A 180 13.57 2.23 4.63
N SER A 181 14.61 2.83 5.26
CA SER A 181 15.15 4.13 4.86
C SER A 181 15.78 4.15 3.47
N ASP A 182 16.19 2.98 2.92
CA ASP A 182 16.82 2.93 1.60
C ASP A 182 15.82 3.18 0.47
N ASP A 183 14.56 2.83 0.67
CA ASP A 183 13.48 2.98 -0.30
C ASP A 183 13.16 4.44 -0.60
N CYS A 184 13.26 5.29 0.41
CA CYS A 184 12.93 6.71 0.30
C CYS A 184 14.10 7.58 -0.20
N LYS A 185 15.31 7.03 -0.33
CA LYS A 185 16.48 7.78 -0.82
C LYS A 185 16.28 8.34 -2.22
N HIS A 186 15.52 7.62 -3.06
CA HIS A 186 15.25 8.02 -4.44
C HIS A 186 14.14 9.07 -4.59
N HIS A 187 13.37 9.36 -3.55
CA HIS A 187 12.35 10.41 -3.59
C HIS A 187 12.96 11.79 -3.90
N LYS A 188 14.18 12.06 -3.42
CA LYS A 188 14.89 13.30 -3.73
C LYS A 188 15.22 13.41 -5.23
N ASP A 189 15.57 12.30 -5.87
CA ASP A 189 15.84 12.26 -7.31
C ASP A 189 14.54 12.46 -8.10
N ILE A 190 13.42 11.87 -7.63
CA ILE A 190 12.09 12.11 -8.20
C ILE A 190 11.72 13.59 -8.13
N LEU A 191 11.85 14.23 -6.97
CA LEU A 191 11.57 15.67 -6.80
C LEU A 191 12.46 16.55 -7.69
N LYS A 192 13.74 16.18 -7.84
CA LYS A 192 14.68 16.86 -8.74
C LYS A 192 14.25 16.73 -10.20
N ALA A 193 13.87 15.54 -10.65
CA ALA A 193 13.39 15.30 -12.02
C ALA A 193 12.10 16.08 -12.32
N LEU A 194 11.17 16.15 -11.36
CA LEU A 194 9.94 16.94 -11.49
C LEU A 194 10.24 18.43 -11.67
N ARG A 195 11.17 19.02 -10.89
CA ARG A 195 11.60 20.43 -11.02
C ARG A 195 12.32 20.71 -12.32
N ALA A 196 13.09 19.73 -12.81
CA ALA A 196 13.74 19.82 -14.10
C ALA A 196 12.77 19.61 -15.28
N HIS A 197 11.53 19.20 -15.02
CA HIS A 197 10.56 18.79 -16.02
C HIS A 197 11.07 17.68 -16.95
N ASP A 198 11.91 16.80 -16.42
CA ASP A 198 12.64 15.75 -17.13
C ASP A 198 11.96 14.39 -16.88
N ALA A 199 11.29 13.89 -17.93
CA ALA A 199 10.55 12.62 -17.85
C ALA A 199 11.48 11.40 -17.83
N ASP A 200 12.64 11.48 -18.48
CA ASP A 200 13.60 10.38 -18.52
C ASP A 200 14.29 10.23 -17.16
N ALA A 201 14.72 11.36 -16.57
CA ALA A 201 15.24 11.37 -15.20
C ALA A 201 14.21 10.90 -14.16
N LEU A 202 12.92 11.21 -14.37
CA LEU A 202 11.84 10.70 -13.51
C LEU A 202 11.74 9.17 -13.61
N PHE A 203 11.79 8.61 -14.83
CA PHE A 203 11.76 7.16 -15.01
C PHE A 203 12.92 6.47 -14.31
N GLU A 204 14.15 6.98 -14.50
CA GLU A 204 15.34 6.44 -13.84
C GLU A 204 15.25 6.48 -12.31
N ALA A 205 14.70 7.56 -11.74
CA ALA A 205 14.55 7.69 -10.30
C ALA A 205 13.52 6.71 -9.74
N LEU A 206 12.39 6.52 -10.44
CA LEU A 206 11.35 5.55 -10.08
C LEU A 206 11.85 4.11 -10.19
N ASP A 207 12.60 3.79 -11.26
CA ASP A 207 13.17 2.46 -11.50
C ASP A 207 14.16 2.07 -10.41
N LYS A 208 15.10 2.95 -10.08
CA LYS A 208 16.06 2.75 -8.98
C LYS A 208 15.35 2.46 -7.64
N GLY A 209 14.29 3.23 -7.33
CA GLY A 209 13.48 3.01 -6.13
C GLY A 209 12.73 1.68 -6.13
N SER A 210 12.46 1.09 -7.29
CA SER A 210 11.77 -0.19 -7.41
C SER A 210 12.69 -1.40 -7.22
N ILE A 211 13.95 -1.32 -7.66
CA ILE A 211 14.92 -2.43 -7.62
C ILE A 211 15.40 -2.73 -6.20
N ILE A 212 15.52 -1.72 -5.34
CA ILE A 212 16.13 -1.87 -4.01
C ILE A 212 15.28 -2.72 -3.08
N TYR A 213 13.95 -2.72 -3.23
CA TYR A 213 13.05 -3.43 -2.34
C TYR A 213 13.34 -4.93 -2.22
N PHE A 214 13.79 -5.57 -3.29
CA PHE A 214 13.91 -7.02 -3.34
C PHE A 214 15.25 -7.54 -3.86
N GLY A 215 16.17 -6.65 -4.24
CA GLY A 215 17.55 -7.02 -4.60
C GLY A 215 18.35 -7.63 -3.44
N ALA A 216 17.97 -7.35 -2.20
CA ALA A 216 18.57 -7.91 -0.99
C ALA A 216 18.06 -9.31 -0.62
N LEU A 217 17.09 -9.86 -1.37
CA LEU A 217 16.48 -11.18 -1.13
C LEU A 217 16.99 -12.29 -2.05
N LYS A 218 18.12 -12.05 -2.76
CA LYS A 218 18.80 -13.06 -3.58
C LYS A 218 19.83 -13.83 -2.79
#